data_35558126120c1154cc2d0a1f44f2af1b
#
_entry.id   35558126120c1154cc2d0a1f44f2af1b
#
_cell.length_a   1.000
_cell.length_b   1.000
_cell.length_c   1.000
_cell.angle_alpha   90.00
_cell.angle_beta   90.00
_cell.angle_gamma   90.00
#
_symmetry.space_group_name_H-M   'P 1'
#
loop_
_entity.id
_entity.type
_entity.pdbx_description
1 polymer ?
#
loop_
_entity_poly.entity_id
_entity_poly.type
_entity_poly.pdbx_seq_one_letter_code
_entity_poly.pdbx_strand_id
1 'polypeptide(L)'
;VSHDAVSDYLAQARSTAHQLWQLVQPLLNDSPQAYLIVDDSVQDKRYSNQIELVRKQYSGAEGGLVRGIGVVNLVHTDGVEGNYYPIDYRIYAPQQDGKSKNDHFRDMLTNAVSNKRIKARGVLFDSWYASVQNLKLVIRLGLVFVTTPLKIGIRQPVEQ
;
A
#
# COMPACT_ATOMS: atom_id res chain seq x y z
N VAL A 1 14.17 -13.43 -25.49
CA VAL A 1 13.62 -12.05 -25.59
C VAL A 1 14.81 -11.12 -25.42
N SER A 2 15.01 -10.19 -26.39
CA SER A 2 16.11 -9.24 -26.35
C SER A 2 15.88 -8.24 -25.20
N HIS A 3 16.97 -7.76 -24.58
CA HIS A 3 16.92 -6.72 -23.55
C HIS A 3 16.19 -5.45 -24.07
N ASP A 4 16.39 -5.11 -25.34
CA ASP A 4 15.78 -3.95 -25.97
C ASP A 4 14.25 -4.08 -26.06
N ALA A 5 13.71 -5.26 -26.42
CA ALA A 5 12.28 -5.50 -26.48
C ALA A 5 11.60 -5.37 -25.12
N VAL A 6 12.25 -5.75 -24.02
CA VAL A 6 11.75 -5.54 -22.66
C VAL A 6 11.76 -4.05 -22.32
N SER A 7 12.83 -3.35 -22.63
CA SER A 7 12.97 -1.91 -22.39
C SER A 7 11.94 -1.10 -23.17
N ASP A 8 11.71 -1.44 -24.44
CA ASP A 8 10.72 -0.80 -25.31
C ASP A 8 9.30 -1.05 -24.80
N TYR A 9 9.00 -2.28 -24.37
CA TYR A 9 7.73 -2.60 -23.76
C TYR A 9 7.49 -1.78 -22.48
N LEU A 10 8.47 -1.73 -21.58
CA LEU A 10 8.35 -0.97 -20.33
C LEU A 10 8.24 0.54 -20.56
N ALA A 11 8.87 1.07 -21.58
CA ALA A 11 8.76 2.48 -21.96
C ALA A 11 7.36 2.86 -22.50
N GLN A 12 6.67 1.91 -23.14
CA GLN A 12 5.35 2.11 -23.75
C GLN A 12 4.20 1.64 -22.85
N ALA A 13 4.45 0.66 -21.97
CA ALA A 13 3.41 0.07 -21.11
C ALA A 13 2.98 1.07 -20.03
N ARG A 14 1.72 1.49 -20.10
CA ARG A 14 1.05 2.28 -19.05
C ARG A 14 0.24 1.36 -18.15
N SER A 15 0.93 0.55 -17.34
CA SER A 15 0.27 -0.36 -16.41
C SER A 15 -0.51 0.42 -15.36
N THR A 16 -1.78 0.05 -15.16
CA THR A 16 -2.66 0.66 -14.18
C THR A 16 -3.03 -0.33 -13.08
N ALA A 17 -3.46 0.17 -11.93
CA ALA A 17 -3.99 -0.67 -10.85
C ALA A 17 -5.21 -1.50 -11.30
N HIS A 18 -5.99 -1.02 -12.28
CA HIS A 18 -7.10 -1.77 -12.86
C HIS A 18 -6.61 -2.97 -13.68
N GLN A 19 -5.59 -2.80 -14.52
CA GLN A 19 -4.99 -3.90 -15.28
C GLN A 19 -4.35 -4.94 -14.35
N LEU A 20 -3.65 -4.49 -13.30
CA LEU A 20 -3.15 -5.39 -12.27
C LEU A 20 -4.29 -6.22 -11.66
N TRP A 21 -5.39 -5.59 -11.30
CA TRP A 21 -6.57 -6.27 -10.77
C TRP A 21 -7.12 -7.33 -11.75
N GLN A 22 -7.25 -6.99 -13.03
CA GLN A 22 -7.72 -7.93 -14.06
C GLN A 22 -6.83 -9.18 -14.18
N LEU A 23 -5.52 -9.01 -14.00
CA LEU A 23 -4.55 -10.13 -14.06
C LEU A 23 -4.62 -11.02 -12.83
N VAL A 24 -4.80 -10.46 -11.63
CA VAL A 24 -4.72 -11.23 -10.39
C VAL A 24 -6.08 -11.77 -9.91
N GLN A 25 -7.18 -11.13 -10.29
CA GLN A 25 -8.52 -11.55 -9.86
C GLN A 25 -8.81 -13.05 -10.06
N PRO A 26 -8.49 -13.68 -11.20
CA PRO A 26 -8.75 -15.10 -11.40
C PRO A 26 -7.85 -16.03 -10.58
N LEU A 27 -6.79 -15.49 -9.98
CA LEU A 27 -5.84 -16.25 -9.17
C LEU A 27 -6.19 -16.24 -7.68
N LEU A 28 -7.11 -15.35 -7.27
CA LEU A 28 -7.44 -15.20 -5.86
C LEU A 28 -8.27 -16.38 -5.35
N ASN A 29 -7.86 -16.92 -4.23
CA ASN A 29 -8.74 -17.73 -3.38
C ASN A 29 -9.53 -16.79 -2.47
N ASP A 30 -10.63 -16.22 -2.99
CA ASP A 30 -11.46 -15.26 -2.29
C ASP A 30 -12.29 -15.95 -1.20
N SER A 31 -11.83 -15.85 0.02
CA SER A 31 -12.37 -16.54 1.20
C SER A 31 -12.72 -15.56 2.31
N PRO A 32 -13.81 -15.79 3.08
CA PRO A 32 -14.09 -15.02 4.29
C PRO A 32 -12.99 -15.12 5.37
N GLN A 33 -12.05 -16.05 5.23
CA GLN A 33 -10.89 -16.20 6.12
C GLN A 33 -9.64 -15.48 5.61
N ALA A 34 -9.66 -14.94 4.39
CA ALA A 34 -8.57 -14.19 3.81
C ALA A 34 -8.29 -12.89 4.54
N TYR A 35 -7.12 -12.33 4.31
CA TYR A 35 -6.72 -11.03 4.85
C TYR A 35 -6.27 -10.10 3.74
N LEU A 36 -6.47 -8.81 3.98
CA LEU A 36 -5.87 -7.72 3.22
C LEU A 36 -4.64 -7.22 3.98
N ILE A 37 -3.61 -6.83 3.25
CA ILE A 37 -2.39 -6.25 3.82
C ILE A 37 -2.17 -4.91 3.15
N VAL A 38 -2.04 -3.85 3.94
CA VAL A 38 -1.65 -2.52 3.45
C VAL A 38 -0.27 -2.18 3.97
N ASP A 39 0.61 -1.87 3.04
CA ASP A 39 1.96 -1.42 3.36
C ASP A 39 2.42 -0.39 2.32
N ASP A 40 3.44 0.38 2.65
CA ASP A 40 4.04 1.32 1.73
C ASP A 40 5.54 1.04 1.52
N SER A 41 5.96 1.28 0.30
CA SER A 41 7.35 1.13 -0.10
C SER A 41 7.87 2.39 -0.78
N VAL A 42 9.16 2.58 -0.74
CA VAL A 42 9.85 3.65 -1.46
C VAL A 42 10.76 3.04 -2.49
N GLN A 43 10.45 3.26 -3.76
CA GLN A 43 11.32 2.92 -4.88
C GLN A 43 12.46 3.92 -4.93
N ASP A 44 13.65 3.52 -4.49
CA ASP A 44 14.84 4.38 -4.51
C ASP A 44 15.18 4.84 -5.93
N LYS A 45 15.26 6.12 -6.13
CA LYS A 45 15.61 6.80 -7.38
C LYS A 45 16.58 7.96 -7.12
N ARG A 46 17.50 7.80 -6.15
CA ARG A 46 18.43 8.86 -5.70
C ARG A 46 19.28 9.44 -6.83
N TYR A 47 19.55 8.67 -7.86
CA TYR A 47 20.36 9.10 -9.01
C TYR A 47 19.52 9.62 -10.19
N SER A 48 18.19 9.61 -10.09
CA SER A 48 17.33 10.10 -11.17
C SER A 48 17.02 11.58 -10.99
N ASN A 49 17.44 12.39 -11.95
CA ASN A 49 17.15 13.83 -11.99
C ASN A 49 15.95 14.18 -12.89
N GLN A 50 15.44 13.22 -13.67
CA GLN A 50 14.44 13.46 -14.72
C GLN A 50 13.05 12.88 -14.39
N ILE A 51 12.89 12.16 -13.27
CA ILE A 51 11.61 11.57 -12.92
C ILE A 51 10.85 12.55 -12.01
N GLU A 52 9.77 13.11 -12.51
CA GLU A 52 8.93 14.12 -11.85
C GLU A 52 8.33 13.64 -10.52
N LEU A 53 8.04 12.34 -10.38
CA LEU A 53 7.46 11.73 -9.18
C LEU A 53 8.46 11.47 -8.05
N VAL A 54 9.77 11.67 -8.30
CA VAL A 54 10.83 11.43 -7.30
C VAL A 54 10.88 12.53 -6.27
N ARG A 55 10.79 12.16 -4.98
CA ARG A 55 10.78 13.09 -3.83
C ARG A 55 11.66 12.59 -2.70
N LYS A 56 12.02 13.52 -1.81
CA LYS A 56 12.58 13.16 -0.51
C LYS A 56 11.44 12.66 0.38
N GLN A 57 11.54 11.43 0.85
CA GLN A 57 10.58 10.83 1.77
C GLN A 57 11.27 9.84 2.69
N TYR A 58 10.66 9.57 3.84
CA TYR A 58 11.19 8.61 4.78
C TYR A 58 11.01 7.18 4.25
N SER A 59 12.07 6.38 4.29
CA SER A 59 12.06 4.95 4.00
C SER A 59 12.34 4.17 5.26
N GLY A 60 11.39 3.33 5.69
CA GLY A 60 11.59 2.43 6.83
C GLY A 60 12.71 1.42 6.59
N ALA A 61 12.88 0.94 5.36
CA ALA A 61 13.93 0.00 4.99
C ALA A 61 15.34 0.62 5.08
N GLU A 62 15.49 1.90 4.73
CA GLU A 62 16.77 2.62 4.79
C GLU A 62 16.97 3.33 6.14
N GLY A 63 15.94 3.39 6.99
CA GLY A 63 16.00 4.09 8.28
C GLY A 63 16.19 5.60 8.18
N GLY A 64 15.86 6.22 7.03
CA GLY A 64 16.13 7.64 6.79
C GLY A 64 15.38 8.23 5.61
N LEU A 65 15.73 9.49 5.29
CA LEU A 65 15.18 10.18 4.12
C LEU A 65 15.90 9.72 2.85
N VAL A 66 15.14 9.16 1.93
CA VAL A 66 15.62 8.79 0.60
C VAL A 66 14.88 9.58 -0.49
N ARG A 67 15.55 9.73 -1.62
CA ARG A 67 14.93 10.30 -2.81
C ARG A 67 14.36 9.17 -3.65
N GLY A 68 13.04 9.09 -3.75
CA GLY A 68 12.37 7.98 -4.42
C GLY A 68 10.90 8.22 -4.69
N ILE A 69 10.24 7.21 -5.24
CA ILE A 69 8.80 7.20 -5.52
C ILE A 69 8.13 6.38 -4.41
N GLY A 70 7.23 6.99 -3.66
CA GLY A 70 6.42 6.29 -2.66
C GLY A 70 5.26 5.56 -3.33
N VAL A 71 5.03 4.33 -2.89
CA VAL A 71 3.93 3.49 -3.37
C VAL A 71 3.21 2.90 -2.17
N VAL A 72 1.91 3.09 -2.10
CA VAL A 72 1.05 2.39 -1.14
C VAL A 72 0.47 1.17 -1.84
N ASN A 73 0.64 0.00 -1.24
CA ASN A 73 0.26 -1.29 -1.81
C ASN A 73 -0.89 -1.91 -1.02
N LEU A 74 -1.79 -2.59 -1.71
CA LEU A 74 -2.81 -3.44 -1.13
C LEU A 74 -2.66 -4.86 -1.67
N VAL A 75 -2.44 -5.80 -0.77
CA VAL A 75 -2.18 -7.21 -1.07
C VAL A 75 -3.29 -8.07 -0.46
N HIS A 76 -3.72 -9.09 -1.17
CA HIS A 76 -4.62 -10.14 -0.67
C HIS A 76 -3.82 -11.39 -0.33
N THR A 77 -4.17 -12.07 0.76
CA THR A 77 -3.66 -13.41 1.11
C THR A 77 -4.77 -14.26 1.72
N ASP A 78 -4.79 -15.53 1.37
CA ASP A 78 -5.66 -16.55 2.00
C ASP A 78 -5.01 -17.21 3.23
N GLY A 79 -3.81 -16.76 3.62
CA GLY A 79 -3.03 -17.29 4.73
C GLY A 79 -2.15 -18.48 4.38
N VAL A 80 -2.17 -18.95 3.14
CA VAL A 80 -1.26 -20.00 2.67
C VAL A 80 0.06 -19.35 2.26
N GLU A 81 1.18 -19.95 2.65
CA GLU A 81 2.50 -19.47 2.31
C GLU A 81 2.69 -19.37 0.80
N GLY A 82 3.20 -18.25 0.34
CA GLY A 82 3.38 -17.94 -1.09
C GLY A 82 2.14 -17.34 -1.77
N ASN A 83 0.97 -17.37 -1.17
CA ASN A 83 -0.26 -16.81 -1.73
C ASN A 83 -0.43 -15.33 -1.32
N TYR A 84 0.35 -14.47 -1.96
CA TYR A 84 0.30 -13.02 -1.79
C TYR A 84 0.07 -12.35 -3.14
N TYR A 85 -1.10 -11.78 -3.33
CA TYR A 85 -1.50 -11.18 -4.61
C TYR A 85 -1.68 -9.68 -4.46
N PRO A 86 -0.88 -8.84 -5.14
CA PRO A 86 -1.10 -7.40 -5.17
C PRO A 86 -2.39 -7.09 -5.94
N ILE A 87 -3.36 -6.49 -5.28
CA ILE A 87 -4.69 -6.24 -5.85
C ILE A 87 -4.94 -4.77 -6.17
N ASP A 88 -4.16 -3.88 -5.60
CA ASP A 88 -4.19 -2.45 -5.87
C ASP A 88 -2.86 -1.79 -5.46
N TYR A 89 -2.54 -0.66 -6.08
CA TYR A 89 -1.43 0.19 -5.67
C TYR A 89 -1.74 1.65 -5.96
N ARG A 90 -1.12 2.56 -5.21
CA ARG A 90 -1.20 4.01 -5.43
C ARG A 90 0.18 4.63 -5.37
N ILE A 91 0.50 5.44 -6.35
CA ILE A 91 1.71 6.27 -6.31
C ILE A 91 1.41 7.47 -5.40
N TYR A 92 2.27 7.67 -4.40
CA TYR A 92 2.14 8.80 -3.49
C TYR A 92 2.65 10.08 -4.13
N ALA A 93 1.73 10.90 -4.63
CA ALA A 93 2.02 12.14 -5.35
C ALA A 93 1.11 13.31 -4.89
N PRO A 94 1.19 13.75 -3.61
CA PRO A 94 0.23 14.67 -3.00
C PRO A 94 0.15 16.04 -3.68
N GLN A 95 1.16 16.46 -4.47
CA GLN A 95 1.05 17.68 -5.27
C GLN A 95 0.21 17.51 -6.53
N GLN A 96 -0.03 16.25 -6.98
CA GLN A 96 -0.83 15.97 -8.17
C GLN A 96 -2.29 15.71 -7.81
N ASP A 97 -2.55 14.95 -6.75
CA ASP A 97 -3.89 14.51 -6.38
C ASP A 97 -4.40 15.03 -5.02
N GLY A 98 -3.55 15.75 -4.26
CA GLY A 98 -3.90 16.28 -2.95
C GLY A 98 -4.06 15.23 -1.85
N LYS A 99 -3.74 13.94 -2.11
CA LYS A 99 -4.01 12.83 -1.20
C LYS A 99 -2.81 12.48 -0.34
N SER A 100 -3.08 12.21 0.93
CA SER A 100 -2.13 11.58 1.84
C SER A 100 -2.10 10.06 1.63
N LYS A 101 -1.08 9.37 2.16
CA LYS A 101 -1.04 7.90 2.19
C LYS A 101 -2.26 7.32 2.94
N ASN A 102 -2.75 8.01 3.97
CA ASN A 102 -3.97 7.62 4.69
C ASN A 102 -5.24 7.74 3.82
N ASP A 103 -5.30 8.72 2.92
CA ASP A 103 -6.40 8.82 1.95
C ASP A 103 -6.34 7.65 0.97
N HIS A 104 -5.17 7.32 0.44
CA HIS A 104 -4.97 6.15 -0.41
C HIS A 104 -5.34 4.85 0.30
N PHE A 105 -4.96 4.68 1.57
CA PHE A 105 -5.39 3.54 2.40
C PHE A 105 -6.90 3.38 2.38
N ARG A 106 -7.63 4.47 2.69
CA ARG A 106 -9.09 4.45 2.74
C ARG A 106 -9.74 4.15 1.39
N ASP A 107 -9.24 4.78 0.34
CA ASP A 107 -9.76 4.61 -1.02
C ASP A 107 -9.56 3.17 -1.51
N MET A 108 -8.35 2.62 -1.35
CA MET A 108 -8.05 1.25 -1.79
C MET A 108 -8.87 0.22 -1.00
N LEU A 109 -8.96 0.37 0.32
CA LEU A 109 -9.71 -0.56 1.16
C LEU A 109 -11.21 -0.53 0.84
N THR A 110 -11.77 0.67 0.69
CA THR A 110 -13.18 0.84 0.27
C THR A 110 -13.41 0.22 -1.11
N ASN A 111 -12.51 0.47 -2.06
CA ASN A 111 -12.61 -0.09 -3.40
C ASN A 111 -12.54 -1.63 -3.39
N ALA A 112 -11.63 -2.20 -2.61
CA ALA A 112 -11.49 -3.65 -2.48
C ALA A 112 -12.76 -4.32 -1.96
N VAL A 113 -13.32 -3.80 -0.87
CA VAL A 113 -14.49 -4.41 -0.21
C VAL A 113 -15.79 -4.09 -0.96
N SER A 114 -16.02 -2.81 -1.31
CA SER A 114 -17.33 -2.38 -1.85
C SER A 114 -17.46 -2.60 -3.35
N ASN A 115 -16.41 -2.33 -4.14
CA ASN A 115 -16.48 -2.40 -5.61
C ASN A 115 -15.97 -3.74 -6.15
N LYS A 116 -14.80 -4.19 -5.70
CA LYS A 116 -14.24 -5.49 -6.11
C LYS A 116 -14.92 -6.66 -5.39
N ARG A 117 -15.66 -6.39 -4.31
CA ARG A 117 -16.41 -7.35 -3.49
C ARG A 117 -15.52 -8.47 -2.92
N ILE A 118 -14.27 -8.14 -2.61
CA ILE A 118 -13.34 -9.08 -2.01
C ILE A 118 -13.82 -9.45 -0.63
N LYS A 119 -13.87 -10.77 -0.36
CA LYS A 119 -14.16 -11.30 0.95
C LYS A 119 -12.86 -11.36 1.75
N ALA A 120 -12.88 -10.80 2.93
CA ALA A 120 -11.75 -10.86 3.84
C ALA A 120 -12.26 -10.81 5.29
N ARG A 121 -11.56 -11.49 6.18
CA ARG A 121 -11.79 -11.42 7.62
C ARG A 121 -11.28 -10.10 8.19
N GLY A 122 -10.16 -9.62 7.70
CA GLY A 122 -9.53 -8.45 8.27
C GLY A 122 -8.47 -7.82 7.39
N VAL A 123 -7.86 -6.78 7.92
CA VAL A 123 -6.77 -6.05 7.28
C VAL A 123 -5.59 -5.88 8.24
N LEU A 124 -4.38 -6.10 7.74
CA LEU A 124 -3.11 -5.95 8.43
C LEU A 124 -2.43 -4.68 7.92
N PHE A 125 -1.88 -3.87 8.81
CA PHE A 125 -1.14 -2.66 8.45
C PHE A 125 -0.21 -2.20 9.58
N ASP A 126 0.80 -1.39 9.23
CA ASP A 126 1.69 -0.75 10.21
C ASP A 126 0.91 0.25 11.10
N SER A 127 1.40 0.45 12.32
CA SER A 127 0.87 1.42 13.28
C SER A 127 0.78 2.86 12.73
N TRP A 128 1.58 3.19 11.72
CA TRP A 128 1.51 4.48 11.03
C TRP A 128 0.14 4.73 10.40
N TYR A 129 -0.55 3.66 9.93
CA TYR A 129 -1.91 3.73 9.40
C TYR A 129 -3.00 3.65 10.49
N ALA A 130 -2.67 3.46 11.76
CA ALA A 130 -3.63 3.28 12.86
C ALA A 130 -4.29 4.59 13.31
N SER A 131 -4.69 5.45 12.37
CA SER A 131 -5.46 6.65 12.68
C SER A 131 -6.90 6.31 13.08
N VAL A 132 -7.52 7.13 13.91
CA VAL A 132 -8.93 6.94 14.32
C VAL A 132 -9.87 6.83 13.11
N GLN A 133 -9.63 7.62 12.07
CA GLN A 133 -10.43 7.59 10.86
C GLN A 133 -10.29 6.26 10.11
N ASN A 134 -9.08 5.74 10.00
CA ASN A 134 -8.82 4.45 9.35
C ASN A 134 -9.44 3.30 10.14
N LEU A 135 -9.26 3.27 11.47
CA LEU A 135 -9.85 2.25 12.33
C LEU A 135 -11.38 2.24 12.25
N LYS A 136 -12.01 3.42 12.27
CA LYS A 136 -13.47 3.55 12.07
C LYS A 136 -13.91 3.04 10.70
N LEU A 137 -13.14 3.28 9.64
CA LEU A 137 -13.45 2.75 8.32
C LEU A 137 -13.38 1.24 8.29
N VAL A 138 -12.30 0.65 8.82
CA VAL A 138 -12.11 -0.82 8.88
C VAL A 138 -13.30 -1.49 9.56
N ILE A 139 -13.71 -0.98 10.74
CA ILE A 139 -14.88 -1.50 11.47
C ILE A 139 -16.17 -1.34 10.64
N ARG A 140 -16.37 -0.20 9.98
CA ARG A 140 -17.54 0.06 9.12
C ARG A 140 -17.61 -0.89 7.93
N LEU A 141 -16.47 -1.31 7.39
CA LEU A 141 -16.39 -2.30 6.31
C LEU A 141 -16.57 -3.75 6.81
N GLY A 142 -16.80 -3.95 8.11
CA GLY A 142 -16.99 -5.27 8.71
C GLY A 142 -15.69 -6.07 8.86
N LEU A 143 -14.53 -5.42 8.80
CA LEU A 143 -13.24 -6.06 8.90
C LEU A 143 -12.68 -5.98 10.33
N VAL A 144 -11.93 -6.99 10.73
CA VAL A 144 -11.03 -6.94 11.88
C VAL A 144 -9.72 -6.28 11.45
N PHE A 145 -9.08 -5.51 12.30
CA PHE A 145 -7.75 -4.98 12.02
C PHE A 145 -6.68 -5.65 12.89
N VAL A 146 -5.50 -5.83 12.30
CA VAL A 146 -4.28 -6.25 12.99
C VAL A 146 -3.21 -5.22 12.67
N THR A 147 -2.63 -4.64 13.70
CA THR A 147 -1.57 -3.63 13.57
C THR A 147 -0.51 -3.83 14.63
N THR A 148 0.70 -3.37 14.36
CA THR A 148 1.76 -3.33 15.37
C THR A 148 1.36 -2.38 16.50
N PRO A 149 1.73 -2.68 17.77
CA PRO A 149 1.44 -1.78 18.89
C PRO A 149 2.00 -0.37 18.63
N LEU A 150 1.18 0.64 18.88
CA LEU A 150 1.64 2.02 18.90
C LEU A 150 2.72 2.14 19.99
N LYS A 151 3.92 2.57 19.63
CA LYS A 151 4.93 3.01 20.60
C LYS A 151 4.44 4.31 21.21
N ILE A 152 3.67 4.22 22.29
CA ILE A 152 3.33 5.39 23.09
C ILE A 152 4.63 5.80 23.79
N GLY A 153 5.27 6.85 23.32
CA GLY A 153 6.38 7.48 24.02
C GLY A 153 5.85 8.08 25.32
N ILE A 154 6.03 7.36 26.42
CA ILE A 154 5.81 7.92 27.75
C ILE A 154 6.91 8.99 27.90
N ARG A 155 6.54 10.25 27.76
CA ARG A 155 7.41 11.35 28.21
C ARG A 155 7.54 11.20 29.74
N GLN A 156 8.70 10.82 30.21
CA GLN A 156 8.97 10.93 31.64
C GLN A 156 8.79 12.39 32.07
N PRO A 157 8.12 12.65 33.19
CA PRO A 157 8.06 14.00 33.73
C PRO A 157 9.49 14.48 33.97
N VAL A 158 9.81 15.67 33.47
CA VAL A 158 11.06 16.35 33.78
C VAL A 158 10.94 16.71 35.24
N GLU A 159 11.72 16.08 36.13
CA GLU A 159 11.89 16.52 37.51
C GLU A 159 12.46 17.92 37.49
N GLN A 160 11.74 18.86 38.15
CA GLN A 160 12.21 20.22 38.41
C GLN A 160 13.15 20.26 39.63
#